data_b9a990499abf899b29dabbea94da9ce8
#
_entry.id   b9a990499abf899b29dabbea94da9ce8
#
_cell.length_a   1.000
_cell.length_b   1.000
_cell.length_c   1.000
_cell.angle_alpha   90.00
_cell.angle_beta   90.00
_cell.angle_gamma   90.00
#
_symmetry.space_group_name_H-M   'P 1'
#
loop_
_entity.id
_entity.type
_entity.pdbx_description
1 polymer ?
#
loop_
_entity_poly.entity_id
_entity_poly.type
_entity_poly.pdbx_seq_one_letter_code
_entity_poly.pdbx_strand_id
1 'polypeptide(L)'
;MNLVEFKLSLSDELPPIGLQDLLQAQWIEAKADLDFAHSIAQENPRYEGSWVHAYLHWKKGDLSNTSYWYFRASITKPDNLLHQEWDNIVNTLLAKSVVKC
;
A
#
# COMPACT_ATOMS: atom_id res chain seq x y z
N MET A 1 6.80 -11.81 8.92
CA MET A 1 5.72 -11.00 9.51
C MET A 1 4.43 -11.25 8.75
N ASN A 2 3.32 -11.35 9.45
CA ASN A 2 2.03 -11.53 8.82
C ASN A 2 1.17 -10.27 8.99
N LEU A 3 -0.05 -10.28 8.43
CA LEU A 3 -0.92 -9.11 8.47
C LEU A 3 -1.26 -8.69 9.90
N VAL A 4 -1.52 -9.66 10.79
CA VAL A 4 -1.84 -9.35 12.17
C VAL A 4 -0.69 -8.64 12.86
N GLU A 5 0.52 -9.15 12.67
CA GLU A 5 1.71 -8.53 13.25
C GLU A 5 1.95 -7.15 12.67
N PHE A 6 1.72 -6.99 11.37
CA PHE A 6 1.87 -5.69 10.72
C PHE A 6 0.90 -4.67 11.32
N LYS A 7 -0.37 -5.08 11.49
CA LYS A 7 -1.38 -4.19 12.08
C LYS A 7 -1.04 -3.83 13.52
N LEU A 8 -0.55 -4.79 14.29
CA LEU A 8 -0.16 -4.51 15.68
C LEU A 8 0.96 -3.50 15.75
N SER A 9 1.87 -3.52 14.78
CA SER A 9 3.00 -2.58 14.76
C SER A 9 2.55 -1.14 14.55
N LEU A 10 1.32 -0.91 14.08
CA LEU A 10 0.83 0.45 13.87
C LEU A 10 0.68 1.24 15.16
N SER A 11 0.70 0.58 16.31
CA SER A 11 0.70 1.28 17.59
C SER A 11 2.07 1.79 17.99
N ASP A 12 3.12 1.38 17.28
CA ASP A 12 4.48 1.85 17.55
C ASP A 12 4.70 3.22 16.92
N GLU A 13 5.73 3.93 17.39
CA GLU A 13 6.05 5.25 16.83
C GLU A 13 6.74 5.16 15.48
N LEU A 14 7.48 4.09 15.25
CA LEU A 14 8.24 3.90 14.03
C LEU A 14 7.85 2.57 13.38
N PRO A 15 7.99 2.47 12.06
CA PRO A 15 7.68 1.21 11.39
C PRO A 15 8.69 0.12 11.73
N PRO A 16 8.31 -1.14 11.58
CA PRO A 16 9.26 -2.24 11.77
C PRO A 16 10.48 -2.08 10.87
N ILE A 17 11.63 -2.52 11.39
CA ILE A 17 12.89 -2.42 10.66
C ILE A 17 12.88 -3.40 9.50
N GLY A 18 13.41 -2.97 8.37
CA GLY A 18 13.60 -3.86 7.22
C GLY A 18 12.41 -4.01 6.30
N LEU A 19 11.38 -3.20 6.44
CA LEU A 19 10.26 -3.24 5.51
C LEU A 19 10.68 -2.73 4.14
N GLN A 20 10.19 -3.38 3.09
CA GLN A 20 10.36 -2.84 1.74
C GLN A 20 9.56 -1.54 1.59
N ASP A 21 9.87 -0.78 0.55
CA ASP A 21 9.37 0.59 0.38
C ASP A 21 7.83 0.69 0.38
N LEU A 22 7.16 -0.19 -0.34
CA LEU A 22 5.69 -0.10 -0.42
C LEU A 22 5.01 -0.52 0.88
N LEU A 23 5.61 -1.42 1.65
CA LEU A 23 5.10 -1.73 2.97
C LEU A 23 5.29 -0.56 3.91
N GLN A 24 6.41 0.17 3.77
CA GLN A 24 6.59 1.41 4.52
C GLN A 24 5.52 2.43 4.15
N ALA A 25 5.20 2.55 2.86
CA ALA A 25 4.17 3.47 2.42
C ALA A 25 2.80 3.11 3.04
N GLN A 26 2.45 1.83 3.05
CA GLN A 26 1.20 1.39 3.64
C GLN A 26 1.16 1.65 5.15
N TRP A 27 2.28 1.45 5.83
CA TRP A 27 2.37 1.72 7.27
C TRP A 27 2.21 3.21 7.55
N ILE A 28 2.89 4.04 6.76
CA ILE A 28 2.89 5.49 6.93
C ILE A 28 1.52 6.09 6.65
N GLU A 29 0.83 5.60 5.58
CA GLU A 29 -0.49 6.14 5.27
C GLU A 29 -1.50 5.74 6.34
N ALA A 30 -1.36 4.55 6.93
CA ALA A 30 -2.23 4.13 8.03
C ALA A 30 -2.05 5.02 9.26
N LYS A 31 -0.90 5.67 9.38
CA LYS A 31 -0.63 6.66 10.43
C LYS A 31 -1.02 8.07 9.96
N ALA A 32 -1.78 8.15 8.87
CA ALA A 32 -2.38 9.39 8.35
C ALA A 32 -1.44 10.33 7.60
N ASP A 33 -0.28 9.86 7.15
CA ASP A 33 0.60 10.67 6.31
C ASP A 33 0.50 10.23 4.86
N LEU A 34 -0.57 10.69 4.20
CA LEU A 34 -0.84 10.33 2.82
C LEU A 34 0.18 10.89 1.84
N ASP A 35 0.68 12.09 2.09
CA ASP A 35 1.61 12.73 1.17
C ASP A 35 2.94 12.01 1.12
N PHE A 36 3.47 11.63 2.27
CA PHE A 36 4.74 10.91 2.31
C PHE A 36 4.58 9.52 1.69
N ALA A 37 3.48 8.84 2.00
CA ALA A 37 3.19 7.53 1.42
C ALA A 37 3.09 7.62 -0.11
N HIS A 38 2.43 8.67 -0.62
CA HIS A 38 2.28 8.90 -2.05
C HIS A 38 3.65 9.09 -2.71
N SER A 39 4.55 9.84 -2.08
CA SER A 39 5.87 10.05 -2.66
C SER A 39 6.67 8.75 -2.76
N ILE A 40 6.53 7.86 -1.78
CA ILE A 40 7.20 6.56 -1.83
C ILE A 40 6.64 5.71 -2.97
N ALA A 41 5.32 5.65 -3.09
CA ALA A 41 4.68 4.85 -4.14
C ALA A 41 5.04 5.37 -5.53
N GLN A 42 5.12 6.69 -5.68
CA GLN A 42 5.44 7.32 -6.94
C GLN A 42 6.85 6.98 -7.43
N GLU A 43 7.77 6.74 -6.50
CA GLU A 43 9.15 6.40 -6.86
C GLU A 43 9.31 4.94 -7.26
N ASN A 44 8.31 4.11 -7.03
CA ASN A 44 8.40 2.69 -7.34
C ASN A 44 7.83 2.43 -8.75
N PRO A 45 8.66 1.99 -9.72
CA PRO A 45 8.20 1.86 -11.11
C PRO A 45 7.44 0.56 -11.39
N ARG A 46 7.32 -0.34 -10.41
CA ARG A 46 6.67 -1.63 -10.63
C ARG A 46 5.15 -1.48 -10.58
N TYR A 47 4.43 -2.54 -11.02
CA TYR A 47 2.97 -2.51 -10.98
C TYR A 47 2.45 -2.39 -9.54
N GLU A 48 3.18 -2.92 -8.57
CA GLU A 48 2.79 -2.79 -7.17
C GLU A 48 2.84 -1.33 -6.73
N GLY A 49 3.81 -0.56 -7.24
CA GLY A 49 3.86 0.87 -6.98
C GLY A 49 2.64 1.59 -7.53
N SER A 50 2.22 1.23 -8.74
CA SER A 50 1.00 1.78 -9.33
C SER A 50 -0.23 1.38 -8.52
N TRP A 51 -0.26 0.18 -8.00
CA TRP A 51 -1.37 -0.32 -7.19
C TRP A 51 -1.51 0.49 -5.90
N VAL A 52 -0.41 0.68 -5.17
CA VAL A 52 -0.44 1.49 -3.95
C VAL A 52 -0.81 2.93 -4.28
N HIS A 53 -0.28 3.45 -5.38
CA HIS A 53 -0.59 4.80 -5.86
C HIS A 53 -2.10 4.95 -6.10
N ALA A 54 -2.71 3.94 -6.77
CA ALA A 54 -4.16 3.94 -7.02
C ALA A 54 -4.95 3.95 -5.71
N TYR A 55 -4.54 3.12 -4.76
CA TYR A 55 -5.19 3.03 -3.46
C TYR A 55 -5.14 4.39 -2.74
N LEU A 56 -4.00 5.07 -2.79
CA LEU A 56 -3.85 6.36 -2.12
C LEU A 56 -4.76 7.42 -2.74
N HIS A 57 -4.90 7.44 -4.07
CA HIS A 57 -5.83 8.34 -4.73
C HIS A 57 -7.28 8.02 -4.36
N TRP A 58 -7.61 6.74 -4.26
CA TRP A 58 -8.94 6.31 -3.84
C TRP A 58 -9.26 6.85 -2.45
N LYS A 59 -8.29 6.73 -1.52
CA LYS A 59 -8.47 7.19 -0.15
C LYS A 59 -8.68 8.71 -0.11
N LYS A 60 -8.08 9.44 -1.03
CA LYS A 60 -8.26 10.89 -1.13
C LYS A 60 -9.56 11.29 -1.84
N GLY A 61 -10.28 10.35 -2.41
CA GLY A 61 -11.49 10.63 -3.14
C GLY A 61 -11.27 11.07 -4.59
N ASP A 62 -10.07 10.91 -5.12
CA ASP A 62 -9.73 11.30 -6.49
C ASP A 62 -9.96 10.12 -7.42
N LEU A 63 -11.21 9.94 -7.86
CA LEU A 63 -11.58 8.73 -8.58
C LEU A 63 -11.01 8.63 -9.98
N SER A 64 -10.79 9.72 -10.68
CA SER A 64 -10.21 9.65 -12.02
C SER A 64 -8.76 9.19 -11.97
N ASN A 65 -7.98 9.67 -11.03
CA ASN A 65 -6.61 9.20 -10.85
C ASN A 65 -6.59 7.77 -10.31
N THR A 66 -7.55 7.40 -9.46
CA THR A 66 -7.68 6.03 -8.98
C THR A 66 -7.81 5.07 -10.15
N SER A 67 -8.72 5.35 -11.08
CA SER A 67 -8.94 4.50 -12.24
C SER A 67 -7.70 4.40 -13.12
N TYR A 68 -7.03 5.53 -13.33
CA TYR A 68 -5.81 5.57 -14.14
C TYR A 68 -4.72 4.67 -13.56
N TRP A 69 -4.49 4.75 -12.24
CA TRP A 69 -3.40 4.00 -11.63
C TRP A 69 -3.73 2.51 -11.47
N TYR A 70 -5.02 2.16 -11.27
CA TYR A 70 -5.41 0.75 -11.33
C TYR A 70 -5.16 0.19 -12.72
N PHE A 71 -5.47 0.97 -13.75
CA PHE A 71 -5.18 0.55 -15.11
C PHE A 71 -3.68 0.33 -15.31
N ARG A 72 -2.86 1.25 -14.82
CA ARG A 72 -1.39 1.12 -14.91
C ARG A 72 -0.88 -0.08 -14.13
N ALA A 73 -1.55 -0.48 -13.08
CA ALA A 73 -1.16 -1.65 -12.28
C ALA A 73 -1.64 -2.95 -12.90
N SER A 74 -2.46 -2.88 -13.95
CA SER A 74 -3.11 -4.04 -14.56
C SER A 74 -3.98 -4.80 -13.55
N ILE A 75 -4.61 -4.06 -12.65
CA ILE A 75 -5.49 -4.63 -11.62
C ILE A 75 -6.85 -3.96 -11.76
N THR A 76 -7.90 -4.77 -11.74
CA THR A 76 -9.26 -4.22 -11.74
C THR A 76 -9.55 -3.66 -10.35
N LYS A 77 -10.02 -2.40 -10.30
CA LYS A 77 -10.37 -1.81 -9.03
C LYS A 77 -11.46 -2.65 -8.37
N PRO A 78 -11.24 -3.13 -7.14
CA PRO A 78 -12.22 -4.00 -6.50
C PRO A 78 -13.46 -3.22 -6.05
N ASP A 79 -14.57 -3.94 -5.96
CA ASP A 79 -15.82 -3.38 -5.48
C ASP A 79 -15.95 -3.71 -3.98
N ASN A 80 -15.01 -3.22 -3.19
CA ASN A 80 -14.97 -3.48 -1.76
C ASN A 80 -14.64 -2.19 -1.00
N LEU A 81 -14.42 -2.31 0.30
CA LEU A 81 -14.12 -1.15 1.14
C LEU A 81 -12.62 -0.86 1.17
N LEU A 82 -12.28 0.39 1.43
CA LEU A 82 -10.88 0.82 1.47
C LEU A 82 -10.03 -0.03 2.42
N HIS A 83 -10.53 -0.35 3.61
CA HIS A 83 -9.73 -1.12 4.57
C HIS A 83 -9.50 -2.56 4.10
N GLN A 84 -10.43 -3.10 3.30
CA GLN A 84 -10.25 -4.43 2.74
C GLN A 84 -9.17 -4.41 1.66
N GLU A 85 -9.12 -3.35 0.87
CA GLU A 85 -8.07 -3.21 -0.13
C GLU A 85 -6.71 -2.99 0.53
N TRP A 86 -6.66 -2.23 1.61
CA TRP A 86 -5.43 -2.06 2.38
C TRP A 86 -4.89 -3.42 2.85
N ASP A 87 -5.77 -4.25 3.41
CA ASP A 87 -5.39 -5.59 3.85
C ASP A 87 -4.88 -6.43 2.69
N ASN A 88 -5.54 -6.33 1.55
CA ASN A 88 -5.18 -7.10 0.36
C ASN A 88 -3.80 -6.70 -0.14
N ILE A 89 -3.53 -5.40 -0.21
CA ILE A 89 -2.22 -4.90 -0.64
C ILE A 89 -1.13 -5.36 0.34
N VAL A 90 -1.35 -5.17 1.63
CA VAL A 90 -0.35 -5.53 2.63
C VAL A 90 -0.08 -7.03 2.61
N ASN A 91 -1.13 -7.85 2.56
CA ASN A 91 -0.95 -9.30 2.49
C ASN A 91 -0.14 -9.72 1.26
N THR A 92 -0.42 -9.13 0.12
CA THR A 92 0.29 -9.46 -1.11
C THR A 92 1.76 -9.08 -1.01
N LEU A 93 2.04 -7.89 -0.48
CA LEU A 93 3.42 -7.41 -0.35
C LEU A 93 4.19 -8.22 0.70
N LEU A 94 3.54 -8.61 1.79
CA LEU A 94 4.19 -9.44 2.80
C LEU A 94 4.54 -10.82 2.25
N ALA A 95 3.64 -11.41 1.46
CA ALA A 95 3.89 -12.71 0.86
C ALA A 95 5.09 -12.66 -0.08
N LYS A 96 5.23 -11.58 -0.85
CA LYS A 96 6.37 -11.42 -1.75
C LYS A 96 7.66 -11.21 -0.98
N SER A 97 7.60 -10.55 0.17
CA SER A 97 8.78 -10.28 0.97
C SER A 97 9.38 -11.54 1.58
N VAL A 98 8.57 -12.58 1.78
CA VAL A 98 9.06 -13.81 2.38
C VAL A 98 9.72 -14.73 1.39
N VAL A 99 9.56 -14.50 0.12
CA VAL A 99 10.06 -15.37 -0.90
C VAL A 99 11.51 -15.14 -1.22
N LYS A 100 12.26 -14.48 -0.49
CA LYS A 100 13.60 -14.34 -0.80
C LYS A 100 14.40 -15.43 -0.33
N CYS A 101 15.20 -15.94 -1.01
CA CYS A 101 16.05 -17.01 -0.55
C CYS A 101 17.39 -16.89 -1.09
#